data_2806f1994c08bf5eed6c58fa8c05cb3d
#
_entry.id   2806f1994c08bf5eed6c58fa8c05cb3d
#
_cell.length_a   1.000
_cell.length_b   1.000
_cell.length_c   1.000
_cell.angle_alpha   90.00
_cell.angle_beta   90.00
_cell.angle_gamma   90.00
#
_symmetry.space_group_name_H-M   'P 1'
#
loop_
_entity.id
_entity.type
_entity.pdbx_description
1 polymer ?
#
loop_
_entity_poly.entity_id
_entity_poly.type
_entity_poly.pdbx_seq_one_letter_code
_entity_poly.pdbx_strand_id
1 'polypeptide(L)'
;MAQTPLHVSAGYNKAEIVKFLLDWQGPDKVELEARNMYGETPLHMAAKNGCNDAARLLLVHGASIEAKANNGMTPLHLAVWYSLRAEEFSTVKTLLEYNADCSAKDDEGMTPLNHLSKGRENGKLQALLLSHFEEQRRRRAIEACSETKAKMDELENELSNIVGLHELKVQLRKWAKGMLLDERRKALGLKVGTRRPPHMAFLGNPGTGKTMVARILGRLLHMVGILPTDKVTEVQRTDLVGEFVGHTGPKTRRKIKDAEGGILFVDEAYRLIPMQKADDKDYGLEALEEIMSVMDSGKIVVIFAGYSEPMKRVIASNEGFCRRVTKFFNFSDFSSEDLAKILHIKMNNQTEESLLYGFQLHSSCSIEAVAELIREETTEKQCKEMNGGLVDTMLVNARESLDLRLNFDCIDTDELRTITLEDLQAGLRILSQ
;
A
#
# COMPACT_ATOMS: atom_id res chain seq x y z
N MET A 1 27.19 -15.63 37.46
CA MET A 1 26.56 -16.22 36.25
C MET A 1 25.05 -16.08 36.40
N ALA A 2 24.40 -15.35 35.53
CA ALA A 2 22.95 -15.19 35.64
C ALA A 2 22.23 -16.33 34.89
N GLN A 3 22.37 -17.56 35.41
CA GLN A 3 21.60 -18.71 34.93
C GLN A 3 20.48 -18.99 35.91
N THR A 4 19.24 -19.04 35.42
CA THR A 4 18.08 -19.45 36.22
C THR A 4 18.08 -20.99 36.41
N PRO A 5 17.33 -21.52 37.36
CA PRO A 5 17.13 -22.97 37.51
C PRO A 5 16.63 -23.63 36.22
N LEU A 6 15.85 -22.92 35.42
CA LEU A 6 15.34 -23.41 34.13
C LEU A 6 16.48 -23.55 33.09
N HIS A 7 17.45 -22.63 33.04
CA HIS A 7 18.61 -22.75 32.16
C HIS A 7 19.43 -24.01 32.52
N VAL A 8 19.69 -24.22 33.80
CA VAL A 8 20.48 -25.34 34.25
C VAL A 8 19.78 -26.67 33.98
N SER A 9 18.51 -26.79 34.38
CA SER A 9 17.74 -28.01 34.15
C SER A 9 17.57 -28.35 32.68
N ALA A 10 17.36 -27.34 31.83
CA ALA A 10 17.29 -27.49 30.38
C ALA A 10 18.63 -27.94 29.78
N GLY A 11 19.74 -27.34 30.22
CA GLY A 11 21.07 -27.68 29.73
C GLY A 11 21.58 -29.05 30.16
N TYR A 12 20.98 -29.68 31.18
CA TYR A 12 21.30 -31.04 31.62
C TYR A 12 20.23 -32.09 31.29
N ASN A 13 19.29 -31.77 30.44
CA ASN A 13 18.15 -32.61 30.02
C ASN A 13 17.32 -33.17 31.20
N LYS A 14 17.16 -32.39 32.28
CA LYS A 14 16.37 -32.80 33.43
C LYS A 14 14.89 -32.52 33.16
N ALA A 15 14.28 -33.32 32.28
CA ALA A 15 12.92 -33.13 31.77
C ALA A 15 11.87 -32.97 32.88
N GLU A 16 11.96 -33.80 33.94
CA GLU A 16 11.03 -33.74 35.09
C GLU A 16 11.14 -32.39 35.85
N ILE A 17 12.38 -31.87 36.02
CA ILE A 17 12.59 -30.58 36.66
C ILE A 17 12.12 -29.44 35.76
N VAL A 18 12.40 -29.51 34.45
CA VAL A 18 11.93 -28.54 33.47
C VAL A 18 10.39 -28.48 33.49
N LYS A 19 9.70 -29.64 33.44
CA LYS A 19 8.27 -29.73 33.53
C LYS A 19 7.73 -29.16 34.82
N PHE A 20 8.30 -29.54 35.96
CA PHE A 20 7.90 -28.99 37.27
C PHE A 20 8.01 -27.48 37.33
N LEU A 21 9.13 -26.92 36.84
CA LEU A 21 9.32 -25.47 36.80
C LEU A 21 8.32 -24.75 35.88
N LEU A 22 7.98 -25.34 34.73
CA LEU A 22 7.07 -24.76 33.76
C LEU A 22 5.59 -24.85 34.22
N ASP A 23 5.24 -25.93 34.92
CA ASP A 23 3.89 -26.16 35.47
C ASP A 23 3.68 -25.44 36.82
N TRP A 24 4.70 -24.74 37.36
CA TRP A 24 4.64 -24.07 38.66
C TRP A 24 3.57 -22.98 38.70
N GLN A 25 2.64 -23.10 39.66
CA GLN A 25 1.53 -22.16 39.87
C GLN A 25 1.75 -21.23 41.08
N GLY A 26 2.95 -21.21 41.66
CA GLY A 26 3.30 -20.35 42.79
C GLY A 26 3.35 -18.86 42.43
N PRO A 27 3.58 -17.99 43.44
CA PRO A 27 3.54 -16.52 43.24
C PRO A 27 4.58 -15.99 42.30
N ASP A 28 5.73 -16.64 42.18
CA ASP A 28 6.81 -16.25 41.28
C ASP A 28 6.77 -17.16 40.04
N LYS A 29 6.25 -16.62 38.93
CA LYS A 29 6.26 -17.36 37.65
C LYS A 29 7.67 -17.53 37.13
N VAL A 30 7.98 -18.73 36.63
CA VAL A 30 9.24 -19.01 35.97
C VAL A 30 9.31 -18.26 34.64
N GLU A 31 10.34 -17.47 34.46
CA GLU A 31 10.56 -16.70 33.22
C GLU A 31 11.11 -17.62 32.15
N LEU A 32 10.25 -18.00 31.20
CA LEU A 32 10.56 -18.92 30.09
C LEU A 32 11.66 -18.37 29.16
N GLU A 33 11.67 -17.05 28.93
CA GLU A 33 12.62 -16.35 28.06
C GLU A 33 13.75 -15.64 28.84
N ALA A 34 14.00 -16.04 30.07
CA ALA A 34 15.12 -15.51 30.84
C ALA A 34 16.42 -15.61 30.03
N ARG A 35 17.26 -14.58 30.11
CA ARG A 35 18.55 -14.54 29.37
C ARG A 35 19.73 -14.60 30.32
N ASN A 36 20.68 -15.48 30.03
CA ASN A 36 21.94 -15.50 30.73
C ASN A 36 22.89 -14.38 30.27
N MET A 37 24.09 -14.31 30.78
CA MET A 37 25.13 -13.32 30.41
C MET A 37 25.49 -13.31 28.92
N TYR A 38 25.25 -14.42 28.21
CA TYR A 38 25.47 -14.55 26.77
C TYR A 38 24.20 -14.25 25.94
N GLY A 39 23.09 -13.81 26.58
CA GLY A 39 21.82 -13.64 25.96
C GLY A 39 21.11 -14.94 25.58
N GLU A 40 21.64 -16.09 26.03
CA GLU A 40 21.04 -17.39 25.74
C GLU A 40 19.83 -17.64 26.64
N THR A 41 18.73 -18.15 26.07
CA THR A 41 17.51 -18.58 26.79
C THR A 41 17.67 -20.07 27.23
N PRO A 42 16.77 -20.59 28.08
CA PRO A 42 16.74 -22.01 28.41
C PRO A 42 16.69 -22.92 27.17
N LEU A 43 16.02 -22.52 26.11
CA LEU A 43 15.98 -23.27 24.84
C LEU A 43 17.34 -23.28 24.13
N HIS A 44 18.10 -22.18 24.17
CA HIS A 44 19.48 -22.15 23.67
C HIS A 44 20.37 -23.14 24.45
N MET A 45 20.22 -23.21 25.77
CA MET A 45 20.98 -24.14 26.59
C MET A 45 20.65 -25.60 26.26
N ALA A 46 19.37 -25.92 26.10
CA ALA A 46 18.94 -27.25 25.66
C ALA A 46 19.52 -27.59 24.27
N ALA A 47 19.42 -26.66 23.32
CA ALA A 47 19.92 -26.84 21.96
C ALA A 47 21.45 -27.03 21.90
N LYS A 48 22.17 -26.20 22.64
CA LYS A 48 23.66 -26.23 22.73
C LYS A 48 24.21 -27.53 23.25
N ASN A 49 23.48 -28.24 24.13
CA ASN A 49 23.87 -29.46 24.78
C ASN A 49 23.16 -30.72 24.27
N GLY A 50 22.36 -30.60 23.20
CA GLY A 50 21.62 -31.71 22.61
C GLY A 50 20.48 -32.29 23.48
N CYS A 51 19.96 -31.49 24.40
CA CYS A 51 18.94 -31.88 25.37
C CYS A 51 17.55 -31.88 24.75
N ASN A 52 17.24 -32.93 23.99
CA ASN A 52 16.02 -32.99 23.17
C ASN A 52 14.72 -32.95 23.97
N ASP A 53 14.63 -33.68 25.11
CA ASP A 53 13.41 -33.75 25.90
C ASP A 53 13.10 -32.40 26.54
N ALA A 54 14.13 -31.73 27.07
CA ALA A 54 14.02 -30.39 27.59
C ALA A 54 13.63 -29.37 26.52
N ALA A 55 14.24 -29.46 25.32
CA ALA A 55 13.88 -28.57 24.19
C ALA A 55 12.41 -28.74 23.79
N ARG A 56 11.89 -29.98 23.69
CA ARG A 56 10.50 -30.27 23.37
C ARG A 56 9.55 -29.70 24.41
N LEU A 57 9.84 -29.87 25.71
CA LEU A 57 9.03 -29.31 26.79
C LEU A 57 8.98 -27.79 26.74
N LEU A 58 10.11 -27.13 26.55
CA LEU A 58 10.17 -25.67 26.41
C LEU A 58 9.34 -25.17 25.24
N LEU A 59 9.43 -25.84 24.08
CA LEU A 59 8.67 -25.48 22.88
C LEU A 59 7.16 -25.69 23.05
N VAL A 60 6.72 -26.77 23.72
CA VAL A 60 5.30 -27.02 24.05
C VAL A 60 4.75 -25.91 24.93
N HIS A 61 5.57 -25.35 25.84
CA HIS A 61 5.16 -24.23 26.72
C HIS A 61 5.35 -22.86 26.08
N GLY A 62 5.65 -22.79 24.78
CA GLY A 62 5.69 -21.55 24.01
C GLY A 62 7.02 -20.81 24.05
N ALA A 63 8.15 -21.50 24.31
CA ALA A 63 9.47 -20.89 24.19
C ALA A 63 9.72 -20.38 22.76
N SER A 64 10.30 -19.19 22.67
CA SER A 64 10.61 -18.54 21.40
C SER A 64 11.70 -19.31 20.64
N ILE A 65 11.30 -19.98 19.58
CA ILE A 65 12.17 -20.81 18.74
C ILE A 65 13.21 -19.99 17.98
N GLU A 66 12.91 -18.71 17.70
CA GLU A 66 13.78 -17.76 17.00
C GLU A 66 14.48 -16.76 17.94
N ALA A 67 14.49 -17.03 19.25
CA ALA A 67 15.24 -16.20 20.17
C ALA A 67 16.69 -16.07 19.72
N LYS A 68 17.28 -14.88 19.81
CA LYS A 68 18.68 -14.62 19.45
C LYS A 68 19.54 -14.41 20.69
N ALA A 69 20.65 -15.08 20.79
CA ALA A 69 21.70 -14.81 21.75
C ALA A 69 22.47 -13.52 21.41
N ASN A 70 23.41 -13.08 22.26
CA ASN A 70 24.15 -11.82 22.04
C ASN A 70 25.05 -11.82 20.77
N ASN A 71 25.31 -12.98 20.18
CA ASN A 71 26.02 -13.15 18.91
C ASN A 71 25.06 -13.40 17.72
N GLY A 72 23.76 -13.16 17.89
CA GLY A 72 22.75 -13.37 16.88
C GLY A 72 22.38 -14.84 16.61
N MET A 73 23.01 -15.82 17.26
CA MET A 73 22.69 -17.23 17.07
C MET A 73 21.31 -17.58 17.64
N THR A 74 20.55 -18.39 16.89
CA THR A 74 19.28 -18.98 17.34
C THR A 74 19.52 -20.37 17.96
N PRO A 75 18.53 -20.96 18.66
CA PRO A 75 18.65 -22.35 19.15
C PRO A 75 19.03 -23.34 18.04
N LEU A 76 18.55 -23.16 16.80
CA LEU A 76 18.88 -24.04 15.68
C LEU A 76 20.39 -23.96 15.32
N HIS A 77 21.03 -22.81 15.36
CA HIS A 77 22.48 -22.67 15.15
C HIS A 77 23.27 -23.50 16.18
N LEU A 78 22.88 -23.40 17.45
CA LEU A 78 23.56 -24.13 18.54
C LEU A 78 23.30 -25.63 18.47
N ALA A 79 22.08 -26.06 18.09
CA ALA A 79 21.76 -27.48 17.90
C ALA A 79 22.58 -28.08 16.75
N VAL A 80 22.76 -27.36 15.66
CA VAL A 80 23.61 -27.77 14.53
C VAL A 80 25.08 -27.88 15.01
N TRP A 81 25.57 -26.94 15.80
CA TRP A 81 26.90 -26.95 16.36
C TRP A 81 27.15 -28.18 17.27
N TYR A 82 26.17 -28.52 18.12
CA TYR A 82 26.22 -29.73 18.94
C TYR A 82 26.24 -30.98 18.06
N SER A 83 25.35 -31.06 17.07
CA SER A 83 25.22 -32.22 16.18
C SER A 83 26.48 -32.53 15.37
N LEU A 84 27.27 -31.51 15.04
CA LEU A 84 28.61 -31.71 14.40
C LEU A 84 29.64 -32.41 15.28
N ARG A 85 29.47 -32.34 16.61
CA ARG A 85 30.40 -32.94 17.58
C ARG A 85 29.95 -34.32 18.05
N ALA A 86 28.62 -34.45 18.26
CA ALA A 86 28.02 -35.61 18.88
C ALA A 86 27.44 -36.62 17.89
N GLU A 87 27.31 -36.25 16.62
CA GLU A 87 26.64 -37.02 15.56
C GLU A 87 25.16 -37.37 15.90
N GLU A 88 24.58 -36.58 16.78
CA GLU A 88 23.16 -36.72 17.20
C GLU A 88 22.32 -35.58 16.66
N PHE A 89 21.18 -35.90 16.06
CA PHE A 89 20.30 -34.92 15.34
C PHE A 89 18.92 -34.76 15.95
N SER A 90 18.64 -35.36 17.10
CA SER A 90 17.31 -35.36 17.73
C SER A 90 16.80 -33.93 18.01
N THR A 91 17.66 -33.11 18.61
CA THR A 91 17.31 -31.71 18.93
C THR A 91 17.13 -30.87 17.68
N VAL A 92 17.96 -31.07 16.63
CA VAL A 92 17.76 -30.40 15.34
C VAL A 92 16.41 -30.78 14.72
N LYS A 93 16.08 -32.08 14.71
CA LYS A 93 14.78 -32.54 14.19
C LYS A 93 13.62 -31.92 14.95
N THR A 94 13.66 -31.91 16.28
CA THR A 94 12.62 -31.28 17.10
C THR A 94 12.47 -29.78 16.78
N LEU A 95 13.56 -29.03 16.70
CA LEU A 95 13.50 -27.61 16.33
C LEU A 95 12.88 -27.41 14.92
N LEU A 96 13.23 -28.26 13.95
CA LEU A 96 12.67 -28.22 12.61
C LEU A 96 11.18 -28.63 12.57
N GLU A 97 10.76 -29.62 13.37
CA GLU A 97 9.33 -29.99 13.55
C GLU A 97 8.49 -28.81 14.07
N TYR A 98 9.07 -27.95 14.92
CA TYR A 98 8.46 -26.70 15.41
C TYR A 98 8.71 -25.50 14.50
N ASN A 99 9.13 -25.72 13.24
CA ASN A 99 9.35 -24.72 12.20
C ASN A 99 10.46 -23.70 12.44
N ALA A 100 11.57 -24.09 13.11
CA ALA A 100 12.75 -23.22 13.22
C ALA A 100 13.25 -22.76 11.83
N ASP A 101 13.55 -21.46 11.69
CA ASP A 101 13.95 -20.87 10.42
C ASP A 101 15.37 -21.27 10.01
N CYS A 102 15.48 -22.12 8.99
CA CYS A 102 16.77 -22.55 8.43
C CYS A 102 17.56 -21.42 7.76
N SER A 103 16.90 -20.27 7.46
CA SER A 103 17.52 -19.09 6.84
C SER A 103 17.93 -18.00 7.83
N ALA A 104 17.66 -18.19 9.14
CA ALA A 104 18.06 -17.26 10.19
C ALA A 104 19.57 -17.00 10.13
N LYS A 105 19.98 -15.74 10.30
CA LYS A 105 21.38 -15.32 10.26
C LYS A 105 21.83 -14.87 11.65
N ASP A 106 23.03 -15.30 12.03
CA ASP A 106 23.74 -14.75 13.16
C ASP A 106 24.39 -13.38 12.82
N ASP A 107 25.12 -12.79 13.76
CA ASP A 107 25.75 -11.48 13.59
C ASP A 107 26.91 -11.51 12.56
N GLU A 108 27.47 -12.68 12.24
CA GLU A 108 28.42 -12.86 11.13
C GLU A 108 27.73 -13.07 9.77
N GLY A 109 26.38 -13.04 9.73
CA GLY A 109 25.59 -13.30 8.54
C GLY A 109 25.51 -14.77 8.13
N MET A 110 25.94 -15.70 9.00
CA MET A 110 25.94 -17.13 8.74
C MET A 110 24.60 -17.76 9.11
N THR A 111 24.11 -18.69 8.28
CA THR A 111 22.93 -19.51 8.57
C THR A 111 23.34 -20.83 9.25
N PRO A 112 22.41 -21.57 9.89
CA PRO A 112 22.73 -22.91 10.43
C PRO A 112 23.36 -23.82 9.40
N LEU A 113 22.97 -23.75 8.14
CA LEU A 113 23.57 -24.53 7.04
C LEU A 113 25.03 -24.10 6.74
N ASN A 114 25.31 -22.78 6.80
CA ASN A 114 26.68 -22.27 6.56
C ASN A 114 27.68 -22.71 7.62
N HIS A 115 27.23 -22.96 8.86
CA HIS A 115 28.06 -23.50 9.90
C HIS A 115 28.51 -24.95 9.63
N LEU A 116 27.76 -25.73 8.82
CA LEU A 116 28.15 -27.07 8.40
C LEU A 116 29.34 -27.07 7.45
N SER A 117 29.45 -26.07 6.57
CA SER A 117 30.55 -26.00 5.59
C SER A 117 31.92 -25.78 6.20
N LYS A 118 31.99 -25.37 7.48
CA LYS A 118 33.23 -25.16 8.25
C LYS A 118 33.70 -26.42 9.04
N GLY A 119 32.89 -27.51 9.00
CA GLY A 119 33.13 -28.73 9.77
C GLY A 119 33.32 -29.99 8.92
N ARG A 120 33.38 -31.16 9.58
CA ARG A 120 33.41 -32.48 8.92
C ARG A 120 32.14 -32.68 8.07
N GLU A 121 32.31 -33.33 6.90
CA GLU A 121 31.17 -33.66 6.00
C GLU A 121 30.15 -34.54 6.74
N ASN A 122 29.05 -33.93 7.18
CA ASN A 122 27.92 -34.61 7.78
C ASN A 122 26.72 -34.60 6.81
N GLY A 123 26.82 -35.46 5.77
CA GLY A 123 25.84 -35.49 4.67
C GLY A 123 24.39 -35.70 5.10
N LYS A 124 24.18 -36.44 6.22
CA LYS A 124 22.79 -36.66 6.74
C LYS A 124 22.20 -35.39 7.34
N LEU A 125 22.97 -34.64 8.13
CA LEU A 125 22.53 -33.38 8.74
C LEU A 125 22.32 -32.29 7.66
N GLN A 126 23.23 -32.25 6.69
CA GLN A 126 23.11 -31.35 5.55
C GLN A 126 21.86 -31.63 4.73
N ALA A 127 21.57 -32.91 4.40
CA ALA A 127 20.37 -33.31 3.68
C ALA A 127 19.08 -32.95 4.44
N LEU A 128 19.10 -33.15 5.79
CA LEU A 128 17.97 -32.81 6.64
C LEU A 128 17.69 -31.28 6.62
N LEU A 129 18.69 -30.44 6.81
CA LEU A 129 18.54 -28.99 6.80
C LEU A 129 18.16 -28.46 5.41
N LEU A 130 18.74 -29.00 4.35
CA LEU A 130 18.40 -28.62 2.97
C LEU A 130 16.94 -28.96 2.62
N SER A 131 16.46 -30.16 2.99
CA SER A 131 15.07 -30.55 2.73
C SER A 131 14.06 -29.63 3.45
N HIS A 132 14.31 -29.31 4.71
CA HIS A 132 13.48 -28.37 5.46
C HIS A 132 13.56 -26.94 4.93
N PHE A 133 14.76 -26.48 4.57
CA PHE A 133 14.95 -25.16 3.94
C PHE A 133 14.15 -25.03 2.63
N GLU A 134 14.19 -26.06 1.77
CA GLU A 134 13.42 -26.07 0.52
C GLU A 134 11.91 -26.09 0.78
N GLU A 135 11.46 -26.86 1.79
CA GLU A 135 10.05 -26.90 2.15
C GLU A 135 9.56 -25.54 2.71
N GLN A 136 10.32 -24.93 3.62
CA GLN A 136 10.02 -23.58 4.14
C GLN A 136 9.98 -22.55 3.00
N ARG A 137 10.92 -22.64 2.05
CA ARG A 137 10.95 -21.78 0.86
C ARG A 137 9.70 -21.97 0.00
N ARG A 138 9.23 -23.22 -0.19
CA ARG A 138 8.00 -23.52 -0.93
C ARG A 138 6.77 -22.97 -0.22
N ARG A 139 6.65 -23.14 1.10
CA ARG A 139 5.53 -22.61 1.90
C ARG A 139 5.46 -21.09 1.79
N ARG A 140 6.57 -20.38 2.00
CA ARG A 140 6.66 -18.92 1.83
C ARG A 140 6.27 -18.49 0.41
N ALA A 141 6.64 -19.24 -0.61
CA ALA A 141 6.27 -18.94 -1.99
C ALA A 141 4.76 -19.11 -2.25
N ILE A 142 4.11 -20.11 -1.62
CA ILE A 142 2.66 -20.34 -1.72
C ILE A 142 1.90 -19.22 -1.00
N GLU A 143 2.31 -18.87 0.22
CA GLU A 143 1.74 -17.77 1.00
C GLU A 143 1.82 -16.45 0.24
N ALA A 144 3.02 -16.10 -0.26
CA ALA A 144 3.22 -14.91 -1.10
C ALA A 144 2.38 -14.95 -2.39
N CYS A 145 2.07 -16.12 -2.94
CA CYS A 145 1.20 -16.25 -4.10
C CYS A 145 -0.27 -15.96 -3.76
N SER A 146 -0.75 -16.42 -2.61
CA SER A 146 -2.11 -16.14 -2.13
C SER A 146 -2.32 -14.67 -1.84
N GLU A 147 -1.38 -14.03 -1.13
CA GLU A 147 -1.39 -12.58 -0.88
C GLU A 147 -1.35 -11.77 -2.18
N THR A 148 -0.52 -12.19 -3.14
CA THR A 148 -0.42 -11.56 -4.45
C THR A 148 -1.75 -11.57 -5.19
N LYS A 149 -2.49 -12.69 -5.12
CA LYS A 149 -3.79 -12.81 -5.76
C LYS A 149 -4.83 -11.89 -5.09
N ALA A 150 -4.90 -11.89 -3.77
CA ALA A 150 -5.81 -11.02 -3.03
C ALA A 150 -5.57 -9.52 -3.33
N LYS A 151 -4.30 -9.09 -3.36
CA LYS A 151 -3.93 -7.71 -3.74
C LYS A 151 -4.31 -7.38 -5.18
N MET A 152 -4.24 -8.35 -6.12
CA MET A 152 -4.68 -8.13 -7.50
C MET A 152 -6.19 -8.02 -7.62
N ASP A 153 -6.95 -8.80 -6.87
CA ASP A 153 -8.41 -8.74 -6.85
C ASP A 153 -8.89 -7.40 -6.25
N GLU A 154 -8.23 -6.91 -5.19
CA GLU A 154 -8.49 -5.59 -4.62
C GLU A 154 -8.17 -4.47 -5.62
N LEU A 155 -7.03 -4.57 -6.34
CA LEU A 155 -6.68 -3.66 -7.43
C LEU A 155 -7.79 -3.59 -8.49
N GLU A 156 -8.31 -4.74 -8.94
CA GLU A 156 -9.35 -4.77 -9.97
C GLU A 156 -10.65 -4.14 -9.46
N ASN A 157 -11.00 -4.31 -8.20
CA ASN A 157 -12.15 -3.64 -7.58
C ASN A 157 -11.98 -2.11 -7.58
N GLU A 158 -10.83 -1.60 -7.16
CA GLU A 158 -10.56 -0.15 -7.20
C GLU A 158 -10.55 0.39 -8.63
N LEU A 159 -9.99 -0.36 -9.60
CA LEU A 159 -9.99 0.04 -11.01
C LEU A 159 -11.38 0.02 -11.65
N SER A 160 -12.30 -0.80 -11.14
CA SER A 160 -13.69 -0.84 -11.62
C SER A 160 -14.44 0.45 -11.34
N ASN A 161 -14.08 1.17 -10.26
CA ASN A 161 -14.66 2.46 -9.89
C ASN A 161 -14.18 3.63 -10.76
N ILE A 162 -13.20 3.42 -11.63
CA ILE A 162 -12.72 4.43 -12.58
C ILE A 162 -13.44 4.23 -13.90
N VAL A 163 -14.17 5.23 -14.37
CA VAL A 163 -14.80 5.22 -15.70
C VAL A 163 -13.79 5.66 -16.76
N GLY A 164 -13.74 4.97 -17.90
CA GLY A 164 -12.80 5.27 -18.97
C GLY A 164 -11.34 4.97 -18.63
N LEU A 165 -10.41 5.82 -19.05
CA LEU A 165 -8.95 5.80 -18.75
C LEU A 165 -8.28 4.45 -18.98
N HIS A 166 -8.61 3.79 -20.10
CA HIS A 166 -8.14 2.44 -20.41
C HIS A 166 -6.61 2.31 -20.34
N GLU A 167 -5.90 3.27 -20.89
CA GLU A 167 -4.44 3.29 -20.94
C GLU A 167 -3.81 3.35 -19.54
N LEU A 168 -4.37 4.19 -18.66
CA LEU A 168 -3.97 4.28 -17.25
C LEU A 168 -4.21 2.94 -16.53
N LYS A 169 -5.39 2.34 -16.68
CA LYS A 169 -5.73 1.04 -16.08
C LYS A 169 -4.77 -0.06 -16.51
N VAL A 170 -4.46 -0.14 -17.81
CA VAL A 170 -3.48 -1.11 -18.33
C VAL A 170 -2.10 -0.88 -17.72
N GLN A 171 -1.68 0.37 -17.58
CA GLN A 171 -0.37 0.69 -17.02
C GLN A 171 -0.32 0.36 -15.51
N LEU A 172 -1.37 0.64 -14.76
CA LEU A 172 -1.48 0.29 -13.33
C LEU A 172 -1.41 -1.23 -13.10
N ARG A 173 -2.14 -2.02 -13.91
CA ARG A 173 -2.06 -3.48 -13.88
C ARG A 173 -0.64 -3.99 -14.14
N LYS A 174 0.06 -3.41 -15.11
CA LYS A 174 1.46 -3.77 -15.42
C LYS A 174 2.39 -3.47 -14.24
N TRP A 175 2.23 -2.33 -13.60
CA TRP A 175 3.04 -1.95 -12.44
C TRP A 175 2.77 -2.87 -11.26
N ALA A 176 1.51 -3.04 -10.87
CA ALA A 176 1.11 -3.91 -9.77
C ALA A 176 1.62 -5.35 -9.97
N LYS A 177 1.36 -5.94 -11.14
CA LYS A 177 1.85 -7.28 -11.47
C LYS A 177 3.37 -7.39 -11.37
N GLY A 178 4.10 -6.39 -11.89
CA GLY A 178 5.55 -6.37 -11.84
C GLY A 178 6.08 -6.35 -10.41
N MET A 179 5.46 -5.58 -9.54
CA MET A 179 5.89 -5.42 -8.15
C MET A 179 5.54 -6.63 -7.29
N LEU A 180 4.33 -7.15 -7.42
CA LEU A 180 3.93 -8.37 -6.74
C LEU A 180 4.83 -9.56 -7.14
N LEU A 181 5.27 -9.61 -8.40
CA LEU A 181 6.27 -10.58 -8.83
C LEU A 181 7.65 -10.33 -8.20
N ASP A 182 8.03 -9.08 -7.98
CA ASP A 182 9.29 -8.75 -7.31
C ASP A 182 9.24 -9.09 -5.81
N GLU A 183 8.11 -8.90 -5.13
CA GLU A 183 7.90 -9.39 -3.77
C GLU A 183 8.05 -10.92 -3.70
N ARG A 184 7.42 -11.63 -4.63
CA ARG A 184 7.56 -13.09 -4.73
C ARG A 184 9.01 -13.53 -4.98
N ARG A 185 9.74 -12.82 -5.85
CA ARG A 185 11.17 -13.08 -6.10
C ARG A 185 12.00 -12.90 -4.83
N LYS A 186 11.74 -11.83 -4.06
CA LYS A 186 12.38 -11.59 -2.76
C LYS A 186 12.05 -12.69 -1.75
N ALA A 187 10.78 -13.11 -1.65
CA ALA A 187 10.36 -14.22 -0.79
C ALA A 187 11.07 -15.55 -1.13
N LEU A 188 11.40 -15.75 -2.41
CA LEU A 188 12.21 -16.87 -2.89
C LEU A 188 13.74 -16.69 -2.69
N GLY A 189 14.16 -15.59 -2.02
CA GLY A 189 15.57 -15.29 -1.76
C GLY A 189 16.34 -14.75 -2.97
N LEU A 190 15.65 -14.34 -4.05
CA LEU A 190 16.30 -13.73 -5.21
C LEU A 190 16.57 -12.24 -4.92
N LYS A 191 17.74 -11.77 -5.36
CA LYS A 191 18.07 -10.35 -5.29
C LYS A 191 17.35 -9.62 -6.42
N VAL A 192 16.47 -8.69 -6.06
CA VAL A 192 15.71 -7.88 -7.02
C VAL A 192 15.91 -6.41 -6.68
N GLY A 193 16.21 -5.61 -7.69
CA GLY A 193 16.32 -4.16 -7.53
C GLY A 193 14.95 -3.53 -7.15
N THR A 194 14.99 -2.43 -6.41
CA THR A 194 13.78 -1.66 -6.06
C THR A 194 13.24 -0.94 -7.29
N ARG A 195 11.97 -1.20 -7.61
CA ARG A 195 11.25 -0.40 -8.61
C ARG A 195 10.78 0.90 -7.97
N ARG A 196 10.90 1.97 -8.72
CA ARG A 196 10.35 3.27 -8.33
C ARG A 196 9.19 3.60 -9.27
N PRO A 197 8.06 4.12 -8.77
CA PRO A 197 7.01 4.61 -9.64
C PRO A 197 7.52 5.85 -10.36
N PRO A 198 7.17 6.02 -11.64
CA PRO A 198 7.52 7.24 -12.37
C PRO A 198 6.70 8.43 -11.85
N HIS A 199 7.25 9.62 -11.98
CA HIS A 199 6.46 10.85 -11.89
C HIS A 199 5.61 11.01 -13.13
N MET A 200 4.43 11.63 -12.99
CA MET A 200 3.37 11.60 -14.00
C MET A 200 2.82 12.97 -14.30
N ALA A 201 2.26 13.13 -15.49
CA ALA A 201 1.44 14.27 -15.84
C ALA A 201 0.02 13.80 -16.21
N PHE A 202 -1.00 14.40 -15.58
CA PHE A 202 -2.41 14.19 -15.85
C PHE A 202 -2.94 15.35 -16.68
N LEU A 203 -3.29 15.08 -17.92
CA LEU A 203 -3.64 16.08 -18.93
C LEU A 203 -5.13 16.00 -19.25
N GLY A 204 -5.89 17.07 -19.08
CA GLY A 204 -7.31 17.09 -19.41
C GLY A 204 -8.06 18.24 -18.77
N ASN A 205 -9.33 18.38 -19.16
CA ASN A 205 -10.24 19.42 -18.70
C ASN A 205 -10.60 19.26 -17.20
N PRO A 206 -11.12 20.30 -16.55
CA PRO A 206 -11.66 20.20 -15.19
C PRO A 206 -12.78 19.16 -15.11
N GLY A 207 -12.99 18.60 -13.92
CA GLY A 207 -14.05 17.62 -13.71
C GLY A 207 -13.83 16.23 -14.32
N THR A 208 -12.71 15.98 -15.03
CA THR A 208 -12.41 14.67 -15.64
C THR A 208 -11.85 13.64 -14.64
N GLY A 209 -11.87 13.94 -13.33
CA GLY A 209 -11.53 12.99 -12.28
C GLY A 209 -10.03 12.86 -11.95
N LYS A 210 -9.17 13.80 -12.39
CA LYS A 210 -7.70 13.74 -12.15
C LYS A 210 -7.34 13.57 -10.69
N THR A 211 -7.92 14.37 -9.78
CA THR A 211 -7.69 14.32 -8.35
C THR A 211 -8.18 13.00 -7.73
N MET A 212 -9.38 12.55 -8.13
CA MET A 212 -9.93 11.26 -7.68
C MET A 212 -9.00 10.10 -8.05
N VAL A 213 -8.53 10.09 -9.30
CA VAL A 213 -7.60 9.06 -9.79
C VAL A 213 -6.26 9.12 -9.06
N ALA A 214 -5.76 10.31 -8.71
CA ALA A 214 -4.53 10.45 -7.90
C ALA A 214 -4.70 9.83 -6.50
N ARG A 215 -5.87 10.01 -5.86
CA ARG A 215 -6.17 9.38 -4.56
C ARG A 215 -6.27 7.85 -4.68
N ILE A 216 -6.94 7.33 -5.71
CA ILE A 216 -6.97 5.89 -5.98
C ILE A 216 -5.56 5.36 -6.20
N LEU A 217 -4.74 6.07 -6.99
CA LEU A 217 -3.35 5.70 -7.24
C LEU A 217 -2.51 5.67 -5.96
N GLY A 218 -2.72 6.62 -5.03
CA GLY A 218 -2.08 6.64 -3.72
C GLY A 218 -2.36 5.34 -2.94
N ARG A 219 -3.64 4.95 -2.83
CA ARG A 219 -4.04 3.69 -2.19
C ARG A 219 -3.42 2.48 -2.89
N LEU A 220 -3.48 2.42 -4.22
CA LEU A 220 -2.92 1.31 -4.99
C LEU A 220 -1.40 1.18 -4.83
N LEU A 221 -0.66 2.29 -4.86
CA LEU A 221 0.79 2.30 -4.70
C LEU A 221 1.20 1.93 -3.27
N HIS A 222 0.39 2.30 -2.27
CA HIS A 222 0.59 1.87 -0.89
C HIS A 222 0.28 0.37 -0.71
N MET A 223 -0.85 -0.11 -1.21
CA MET A 223 -1.26 -1.52 -1.15
C MET A 223 -0.20 -2.47 -1.74
N VAL A 224 0.41 -2.08 -2.86
CA VAL A 224 1.48 -2.88 -3.49
C VAL A 224 2.88 -2.62 -2.90
N GLY A 225 2.98 -1.85 -1.80
CA GLY A 225 4.23 -1.63 -1.06
C GLY A 225 5.24 -0.70 -1.74
N ILE A 226 4.80 0.15 -2.70
CA ILE A 226 5.67 1.15 -3.34
C ILE A 226 5.84 2.38 -2.48
N LEU A 227 4.72 2.87 -1.96
CA LEU A 227 4.68 4.03 -1.10
C LEU A 227 4.45 3.59 0.34
N PRO A 228 5.13 4.21 1.31
CA PRO A 228 4.90 3.97 2.73
C PRO A 228 3.50 4.35 3.19
N THR A 229 2.86 5.34 2.53
CA THR A 229 1.52 5.83 2.86
C THR A 229 0.68 6.00 1.60
N ASP A 230 -0.64 5.97 1.75
CA ASP A 230 -1.61 6.28 0.69
C ASP A 230 -1.89 7.78 0.57
N LYS A 231 -1.25 8.61 1.40
CA LYS A 231 -1.48 10.05 1.49
C LYS A 231 -1.26 10.74 0.16
N VAL A 232 -2.23 11.56 -0.25
CA VAL A 232 -2.12 12.47 -1.37
C VAL A 232 -2.19 13.90 -0.85
N THR A 233 -1.11 14.66 -1.02
CA THR A 233 -1.05 16.07 -0.67
C THR A 233 -1.33 16.88 -1.92
N GLU A 234 -2.52 17.49 -1.96
CA GLU A 234 -2.96 18.33 -3.06
C GLU A 234 -2.44 19.76 -2.83
N VAL A 235 -1.85 20.33 -3.87
CA VAL A 235 -1.30 21.69 -3.83
C VAL A 235 -1.58 22.40 -5.15
N GLN A 236 -1.76 23.72 -5.04
CA GLN A 236 -1.87 24.65 -6.16
C GLN A 236 -0.76 25.68 -6.07
N ARG A 237 -0.67 26.57 -7.08
CA ARG A 237 0.31 27.67 -7.07
C ARG A 237 0.30 28.47 -5.76
N THR A 238 -0.87 28.78 -5.23
CA THR A 238 -1.06 29.55 -3.99
C THR A 238 -0.47 28.84 -2.76
N ASP A 239 -0.41 27.52 -2.77
CA ASP A 239 0.18 26.72 -1.68
C ASP A 239 1.71 26.64 -1.73
N LEU A 240 2.29 26.87 -2.90
CA LEU A 240 3.72 26.70 -3.18
C LEU A 240 4.45 28.03 -3.22
N VAL A 241 3.88 29.04 -3.90
CA VAL A 241 4.51 30.34 -4.10
C VAL A 241 4.28 31.24 -2.89
N GLY A 242 5.34 31.88 -2.44
CA GLY A 242 5.31 32.87 -1.35
C GLY A 242 4.86 34.24 -1.84
N GLU A 243 4.35 35.07 -0.93
CA GLU A 243 3.94 36.46 -1.22
C GLU A 243 5.13 37.40 -1.32
N PHE A 244 6.25 37.08 -0.68
CA PHE A 244 7.46 37.90 -0.65
C PHE A 244 8.67 37.11 -1.18
N VAL A 245 9.70 37.88 -1.60
CA VAL A 245 11.00 37.35 -2.04
C VAL A 245 11.59 36.43 -0.97
N GLY A 246 12.03 35.23 -1.38
CA GLY A 246 12.63 34.22 -0.49
C GLY A 246 11.65 33.37 0.33
N HIS A 247 10.33 33.58 0.19
CA HIS A 247 9.33 32.77 0.89
C HIS A 247 8.91 31.52 0.12
N THR A 248 9.10 31.49 -1.19
CA THR A 248 8.66 30.38 -2.06
C THR A 248 9.38 29.07 -1.72
N GLY A 249 10.70 29.06 -1.66
CA GLY A 249 11.47 27.85 -1.35
C GLY A 249 11.07 27.21 -0.02
N PRO A 250 11.07 27.93 1.12
CA PRO A 250 10.62 27.37 2.41
C PRO A 250 9.17 26.86 2.39
N LYS A 251 8.26 27.58 1.73
CA LYS A 251 6.84 27.19 1.63
C LYS A 251 6.67 25.91 0.82
N THR A 252 7.35 25.82 -0.32
CA THR A 252 7.35 24.63 -1.18
C THR A 252 7.97 23.43 -0.46
N ARG A 253 9.11 23.59 0.20
CA ARG A 253 9.76 22.51 0.97
C ARG A 253 8.87 21.96 2.08
N ARG A 254 8.07 22.81 2.73
CA ARG A 254 7.10 22.36 3.74
C ARG A 254 6.05 21.44 3.12
N LYS A 255 5.46 21.82 1.98
CA LYS A 255 4.47 20.98 1.27
C LYS A 255 5.06 19.67 0.74
N ILE A 256 6.30 19.70 0.27
CA ILE A 256 7.05 18.50 -0.13
C ILE A 256 7.22 17.56 1.08
N LYS A 257 7.60 18.09 2.24
CA LYS A 257 7.74 17.32 3.47
C LYS A 257 6.40 16.71 3.93
N ASP A 258 5.30 17.47 3.80
CA ASP A 258 3.97 16.98 4.12
C ASP A 258 3.52 15.82 3.22
N ALA A 259 4.07 15.71 2.01
CA ALA A 259 3.82 14.67 1.02
C ALA A 259 4.84 13.51 1.06
N GLU A 260 5.85 13.57 1.94
CA GLU A 260 6.90 12.55 2.00
C GLU A 260 6.30 11.17 2.32
N GLY A 261 6.70 10.16 1.56
CA GLY A 261 6.16 8.81 1.65
C GLY A 261 4.87 8.56 0.87
N GLY A 262 4.30 9.59 0.25
CA GLY A 262 3.05 9.54 -0.50
C GLY A 262 3.15 10.22 -1.86
N ILE A 263 2.05 10.85 -2.28
CA ILE A 263 1.93 11.56 -3.55
C ILE A 263 1.83 13.08 -3.30
N LEU A 264 2.62 13.86 -4.00
CA LEU A 264 2.42 15.29 -4.19
C LEU A 264 1.64 15.51 -5.49
N PHE A 265 0.40 15.94 -5.38
CA PHE A 265 -0.46 16.25 -6.51
C PHE A 265 -0.48 17.77 -6.73
N VAL A 266 0.14 18.21 -7.80
CA VAL A 266 0.23 19.62 -8.17
C VAL A 266 -0.86 19.92 -9.19
N ASP A 267 -1.95 20.52 -8.72
CA ASP A 267 -3.05 20.89 -9.61
C ASP A 267 -2.80 22.22 -10.31
N GLU A 268 -3.31 22.33 -11.54
CA GLU A 268 -3.09 23.48 -12.42
C GLU A 268 -1.61 23.87 -12.53
N ALA A 269 -0.72 22.87 -12.60
CA ALA A 269 0.74 23.05 -12.55
C ALA A 269 1.29 24.01 -13.61
N TYR A 270 0.57 24.21 -14.72
CA TYR A 270 0.92 25.20 -15.74
C TYR A 270 0.95 26.63 -15.20
N ARG A 271 0.27 26.92 -14.10
CA ARG A 271 0.30 28.24 -13.46
C ARG A 271 1.63 28.53 -12.74
N LEU A 272 2.50 27.53 -12.55
CA LEU A 272 3.83 27.73 -12.01
C LEU A 272 4.80 28.36 -13.01
N ILE A 273 4.46 28.39 -14.30
CA ILE A 273 5.30 29.00 -15.35
C ILE A 273 4.57 30.21 -15.91
N PRO A 274 5.22 31.39 -15.93
CA PRO A 274 4.60 32.60 -16.43
C PRO A 274 4.32 32.50 -17.95
N MET A 275 3.13 32.96 -18.35
CA MET A 275 2.71 32.99 -19.77
C MET A 275 3.27 34.19 -20.52
N GLN A 276 3.80 35.21 -19.84
CA GLN A 276 4.29 36.48 -20.44
C GLN A 276 5.75 36.74 -20.08
N LYS A 277 6.42 37.51 -20.97
CA LYS A 277 7.87 37.77 -20.91
C LYS A 277 8.26 38.56 -19.65
N ALA A 278 9.27 38.04 -18.98
CA ALA A 278 10.50 38.58 -18.40
C ALA A 278 10.52 39.80 -17.44
N ASP A 279 9.48 40.57 -17.21
CA ASP A 279 9.59 41.76 -16.33
C ASP A 279 8.97 41.61 -14.93
N ASP A 280 8.12 40.61 -14.71
CA ASP A 280 7.62 40.25 -13.39
C ASP A 280 8.45 39.12 -12.79
N LYS A 281 9.01 39.33 -11.60
CA LYS A 281 9.70 38.31 -10.81
C LYS A 281 8.71 37.20 -10.44
N ASP A 282 8.53 36.24 -11.36
CA ASP A 282 7.65 35.09 -11.11
C ASP A 282 8.39 34.02 -10.32
N TYR A 283 8.00 33.84 -9.06
CA TYR A 283 8.57 32.85 -8.16
C TYR A 283 8.05 31.41 -8.36
N GLY A 284 7.19 31.17 -9.36
CA GLY A 284 6.67 29.83 -9.65
C GLY A 284 7.73 28.86 -10.17
N LEU A 285 8.74 29.38 -10.90
CA LEU A 285 9.90 28.58 -11.32
C LEU A 285 10.72 28.08 -10.14
N GLU A 286 10.93 28.91 -9.10
CA GLU A 286 11.61 28.50 -7.88
C GLU A 286 10.87 27.33 -7.20
N ALA A 287 9.54 27.38 -7.13
CA ALA A 287 8.74 26.28 -6.61
C ALA A 287 8.90 24.99 -7.44
N LEU A 288 8.93 25.10 -8.77
CA LEU A 288 9.15 23.97 -9.66
C LEU A 288 10.53 23.34 -9.48
N GLU A 289 11.58 24.16 -9.34
CA GLU A 289 12.94 23.70 -9.09
C GLU A 289 13.07 22.96 -7.75
N GLU A 290 12.43 23.46 -6.69
CA GLU A 290 12.37 22.78 -5.39
C GLU A 290 11.68 21.41 -5.50
N ILE A 291 10.59 21.32 -6.23
CA ILE A 291 9.91 20.03 -6.47
C ILE A 291 10.83 19.08 -7.28
N MET A 292 11.44 19.57 -8.35
CA MET A 292 12.35 18.77 -9.18
C MET A 292 13.56 18.24 -8.40
N SER A 293 14.05 18.98 -7.42
CA SER A 293 15.22 18.58 -6.61
C SER A 293 14.96 17.30 -5.80
N VAL A 294 13.72 17.02 -5.41
CA VAL A 294 13.33 15.87 -4.58
C VAL A 294 12.81 14.67 -5.39
N MET A 295 12.48 14.88 -6.68
CA MET A 295 11.93 13.81 -7.51
C MET A 295 12.87 12.61 -7.64
N ASP A 296 14.17 12.83 -7.73
CA ASP A 296 15.17 11.76 -7.85
C ASP A 296 15.40 10.97 -6.55
N SER A 297 14.90 11.46 -5.41
CA SER A 297 15.11 10.84 -4.10
C SER A 297 14.38 9.48 -3.95
N GLY A 298 13.30 9.27 -4.71
CA GLY A 298 12.43 8.09 -4.62
C GLY A 298 11.55 8.04 -3.37
N LYS A 299 11.53 9.12 -2.56
CA LYS A 299 10.72 9.21 -1.33
C LYS A 299 9.30 9.72 -1.57
N ILE A 300 9.03 10.26 -2.75
CA ILE A 300 7.78 10.92 -3.11
C ILE A 300 7.45 10.63 -4.58
N VAL A 301 6.17 10.48 -4.88
CA VAL A 301 5.66 10.48 -6.26
C VAL A 301 5.05 11.85 -6.54
N VAL A 302 5.42 12.46 -7.64
CA VAL A 302 4.86 13.75 -8.05
C VAL A 302 3.95 13.55 -9.26
N ILE A 303 2.75 14.09 -9.18
CA ILE A 303 1.77 14.12 -10.27
C ILE A 303 1.47 15.58 -10.56
N PHE A 304 1.76 16.01 -11.79
CA PHE A 304 1.41 17.34 -12.28
C PHE A 304 0.11 17.25 -13.07
N ALA A 305 -0.89 18.02 -12.70
CA ALA A 305 -2.18 18.03 -13.36
C ALA A 305 -2.49 19.39 -13.99
N GLY A 306 -3.22 19.37 -15.09
CA GLY A 306 -3.66 20.60 -15.77
C GLY A 306 -4.19 20.37 -17.17
N TYR A 307 -4.55 21.46 -17.84
CA TYR A 307 -4.99 21.45 -19.23
C TYR A 307 -3.87 20.96 -20.18
N SER A 308 -4.25 20.18 -21.19
CA SER A 308 -3.30 19.52 -22.09
C SER A 308 -2.34 20.50 -22.77
N GLU A 309 -2.84 21.58 -23.39
CA GLU A 309 -2.00 22.51 -24.12
C GLU A 309 -1.07 23.36 -23.24
N PRO A 310 -1.55 23.97 -22.12
CA PRO A 310 -0.67 24.65 -21.20
C PRO A 310 0.39 23.74 -20.60
N MET A 311 0.03 22.51 -20.22
CA MET A 311 0.97 21.55 -19.64
C MET A 311 2.04 21.09 -20.61
N LYS A 312 1.72 20.89 -21.91
CA LYS A 312 2.73 20.58 -22.94
C LYS A 312 3.80 21.67 -23.03
N ARG A 313 3.42 22.94 -22.87
CA ARG A 313 4.37 24.07 -22.86
C ARG A 313 5.27 24.03 -21.63
N VAL A 314 4.71 23.72 -20.47
CA VAL A 314 5.47 23.54 -19.22
C VAL A 314 6.53 22.45 -19.39
N ILE A 315 6.11 21.32 -19.90
CA ILE A 315 6.97 20.16 -20.13
C ILE A 315 8.10 20.52 -21.11
N ALA A 316 7.78 21.20 -22.21
CA ALA A 316 8.75 21.60 -23.24
C ALA A 316 9.72 22.71 -22.79
N SER A 317 9.35 23.49 -21.78
CA SER A 317 10.16 24.64 -21.33
C SER A 317 11.39 24.25 -20.50
N ASN A 318 11.43 23.04 -19.94
CA ASN A 318 12.47 22.59 -19.04
C ASN A 318 12.90 21.14 -19.34
N GLU A 319 14.13 20.95 -19.84
CA GLU A 319 14.67 19.61 -20.13
C GLU A 319 14.76 18.71 -18.89
N GLY A 320 15.02 19.29 -17.70
CA GLY A 320 15.07 18.57 -16.44
C GLY A 320 13.71 17.99 -16.05
N PHE A 321 12.64 18.71 -16.36
CA PHE A 321 11.28 18.27 -16.17
C PHE A 321 10.93 17.07 -17.08
N CYS A 322 11.24 17.18 -18.39
CA CYS A 322 11.00 16.09 -19.35
C CYS A 322 11.68 14.77 -18.99
N ARG A 323 12.86 14.82 -18.37
CA ARG A 323 13.61 13.62 -17.98
C ARG A 323 12.99 12.93 -16.76
N ARG A 324 12.32 13.67 -15.86
CA ARG A 324 11.75 13.16 -14.62
C ARG A 324 10.29 12.75 -14.74
N VAL A 325 9.50 13.49 -15.51
CA VAL A 325 8.10 13.16 -15.80
C VAL A 325 8.05 12.27 -17.04
N THR A 326 7.94 10.96 -16.82
CA THR A 326 8.07 9.97 -17.91
C THR A 326 6.75 9.35 -18.35
N LYS A 327 5.66 9.64 -17.63
CA LYS A 327 4.33 9.11 -17.93
C LYS A 327 3.32 10.24 -18.06
N PHE A 328 2.57 10.20 -19.16
CA PHE A 328 1.54 11.17 -19.50
C PHE A 328 0.22 10.41 -19.67
N PHE A 329 -0.81 10.85 -18.97
CA PHE A 329 -2.14 10.27 -19.06
C PHE A 329 -3.12 11.35 -19.50
N ASN A 330 -3.81 11.09 -20.61
CA ASN A 330 -4.84 11.98 -21.13
C ASN A 330 -6.18 11.61 -20.51
N PHE A 331 -6.79 12.58 -19.86
CA PHE A 331 -8.14 12.53 -19.32
C PHE A 331 -9.07 13.20 -20.34
N SER A 332 -9.68 12.38 -21.19
CA SER A 332 -10.69 12.85 -22.16
C SER A 332 -11.96 13.26 -21.45
N ASP A 333 -12.72 14.15 -22.09
CA ASP A 333 -14.06 14.48 -21.64
C ASP A 333 -14.94 13.23 -21.63
N PHE A 334 -15.86 13.15 -20.68
CA PHE A 334 -16.76 12.02 -20.54
C PHE A 334 -17.88 12.07 -21.60
N SER A 335 -18.22 10.91 -22.15
CA SER A 335 -19.43 10.73 -22.95
C SER A 335 -20.67 10.70 -22.04
N SER A 336 -21.86 10.85 -22.63
CA SER A 336 -23.13 10.73 -21.88
C SER A 336 -23.23 9.38 -21.17
N GLU A 337 -22.76 8.30 -21.80
CA GLU A 337 -22.71 6.95 -21.23
C GLU A 337 -21.74 6.87 -20.05
N ASP A 338 -20.59 7.55 -20.13
CA ASP A 338 -19.62 7.60 -19.05
C ASP A 338 -20.17 8.40 -17.86
N LEU A 339 -20.84 9.52 -18.11
CA LEU A 339 -21.50 10.31 -17.08
C LEU A 339 -22.61 9.53 -16.36
N ALA A 340 -23.43 8.77 -17.11
CA ALA A 340 -24.42 7.88 -16.53
C ALA A 340 -23.80 6.79 -15.65
N LYS A 341 -22.69 6.17 -16.08
CA LYS A 341 -21.94 5.21 -15.26
C LYS A 341 -21.38 5.86 -13.99
N ILE A 342 -20.83 7.08 -14.09
CA ILE A 342 -20.33 7.83 -12.94
C ILE A 342 -21.46 8.09 -11.94
N LEU A 343 -22.64 8.45 -12.42
CA LEU A 343 -23.83 8.65 -11.59
C LEU A 343 -24.16 7.39 -10.78
N HIS A 344 -24.24 6.24 -11.43
CA HIS A 344 -24.50 4.96 -10.77
C HIS A 344 -23.42 4.58 -9.77
N ILE A 345 -22.12 4.76 -10.11
CA ILE A 345 -21.01 4.50 -9.21
C ILE A 345 -21.09 5.38 -7.96
N LYS A 346 -21.42 6.68 -8.12
CA LYS A 346 -21.58 7.61 -6.98
C LYS A 346 -22.75 7.22 -6.09
N MET A 347 -23.88 6.82 -6.67
CA MET A 347 -25.04 6.37 -5.91
C MET A 347 -24.82 5.04 -5.18
N ASN A 348 -23.98 4.15 -5.72
CA ASN A 348 -23.67 2.87 -5.08
C ASN A 348 -22.56 2.99 -4.00
N ASN A 349 -21.67 3.97 -4.11
CA ASN A 349 -20.52 4.14 -3.22
C ASN A 349 -20.66 5.36 -2.30
N GLN A 350 -21.85 5.60 -1.75
CA GLN A 350 -22.11 6.72 -0.85
C GLN A 350 -21.39 6.54 0.48
N THR A 351 -20.86 7.64 1.02
CA THR A 351 -20.32 7.73 2.38
C THR A 351 -21.29 8.47 3.27
N GLU A 352 -21.20 8.28 4.60
CA GLU A 352 -22.06 8.97 5.59
C GLU A 352 -21.98 10.51 5.49
N GLU A 353 -20.90 11.04 4.96
CA GLU A 353 -20.71 12.48 4.73
C GLU A 353 -21.39 12.98 3.44
N SER A 354 -21.86 12.08 2.58
CA SER A 354 -22.50 12.44 1.31
C SER A 354 -23.89 13.03 1.56
N LEU A 355 -24.21 14.12 0.85
CA LEU A 355 -25.57 14.70 0.83
C LEU A 355 -26.65 13.71 0.36
N LEU A 356 -26.25 12.66 -0.36
CA LEU A 356 -27.13 11.64 -0.93
C LEU A 356 -27.09 10.33 -0.13
N TYR A 357 -26.47 10.33 1.05
CA TYR A 357 -26.38 9.12 1.88
C TYR A 357 -27.78 8.58 2.21
N GLY A 358 -27.98 7.30 1.90
CA GLY A 358 -29.27 6.62 2.09
C GLY A 358 -30.29 6.80 0.98
N PHE A 359 -30.02 7.66 -0.04
CA PHE A 359 -30.87 7.76 -1.22
C PHE A 359 -30.58 6.65 -2.22
N GLN A 360 -31.58 6.31 -3.04
CA GLN A 360 -31.47 5.29 -4.08
C GLN A 360 -32.07 5.78 -5.40
N LEU A 361 -31.64 5.17 -6.50
CA LEU A 361 -32.23 5.43 -7.81
C LEU A 361 -33.41 4.50 -8.05
N HIS A 362 -34.48 5.05 -8.63
CA HIS A 362 -35.59 4.24 -9.11
C HIS A 362 -35.15 3.34 -10.27
N SER A 363 -35.81 2.19 -10.45
CA SER A 363 -35.51 1.22 -11.52
C SER A 363 -35.57 1.77 -12.94
N SER A 364 -36.32 2.87 -13.17
CA SER A 364 -36.34 3.56 -14.45
C SER A 364 -35.04 4.32 -14.79
N CYS A 365 -34.18 4.58 -13.81
CA CYS A 365 -32.89 5.25 -14.00
C CYS A 365 -31.79 4.25 -14.46
N SER A 366 -32.04 3.51 -15.55
CA SER A 366 -31.00 2.67 -16.13
C SER A 366 -29.85 3.53 -16.70
N ILE A 367 -28.68 2.94 -16.91
CA ILE A 367 -27.54 3.66 -17.50
C ILE A 367 -27.91 4.24 -18.86
N GLU A 368 -28.66 3.49 -19.66
CA GLU A 368 -29.13 3.92 -21.00
C GLU A 368 -30.08 5.08 -20.90
N ALA A 369 -31.08 5.00 -20.00
CA ALA A 369 -32.06 6.05 -19.82
C ALA A 369 -31.47 7.37 -19.32
N VAL A 370 -30.53 7.26 -18.35
CA VAL A 370 -29.79 8.44 -17.85
C VAL A 370 -28.85 9.00 -18.91
N ALA A 371 -28.19 8.16 -19.72
CA ALA A 371 -27.33 8.64 -20.80
C ALA A 371 -28.16 9.39 -21.90
N GLU A 372 -29.36 8.89 -22.24
CA GLU A 372 -30.25 9.54 -23.17
C GLU A 372 -30.76 10.87 -22.63
N LEU A 373 -31.17 10.89 -21.38
CA LEU A 373 -31.57 12.10 -20.67
C LEU A 373 -30.46 13.18 -20.70
N ILE A 374 -29.22 12.81 -20.37
CA ILE A 374 -28.09 13.75 -20.44
C ILE A 374 -27.91 14.29 -21.87
N ARG A 375 -28.04 13.42 -22.88
CA ARG A 375 -27.88 13.81 -24.30
C ARG A 375 -28.99 14.79 -24.78
N GLU A 376 -30.21 14.62 -24.29
CA GLU A 376 -31.33 15.46 -24.66
C GLU A 376 -31.35 16.83 -23.96
N GLU A 377 -31.02 16.84 -22.66
CA GLU A 377 -31.18 18.03 -21.82
C GLU A 377 -29.89 18.87 -21.71
N THR A 378 -28.71 18.39 -22.24
CA THR A 378 -27.45 19.12 -22.18
C THR A 378 -26.81 19.32 -23.53
N THR A 379 -26.01 20.38 -23.66
CA THR A 379 -25.18 20.62 -24.85
C THR A 379 -23.80 19.96 -24.71
N GLU A 380 -23.18 19.63 -25.85
CA GLU A 380 -21.78 19.13 -25.82
C GLU A 380 -20.82 20.08 -25.09
N LYS A 381 -21.08 21.38 -25.17
CA LYS A 381 -20.26 22.40 -24.50
C LYS A 381 -20.38 22.28 -22.98
N GLN A 382 -21.59 22.17 -22.44
CA GLN A 382 -21.85 21.98 -21.01
C GLN A 382 -21.23 20.69 -20.51
N CYS A 383 -21.36 19.58 -21.24
CA CYS A 383 -20.72 18.31 -20.87
C CYS A 383 -19.19 18.43 -20.79
N LYS A 384 -18.54 19.11 -21.74
CA LYS A 384 -17.09 19.32 -21.78
C LYS A 384 -16.58 20.29 -20.70
N GLU A 385 -17.35 21.31 -20.37
CA GLU A 385 -16.98 22.27 -19.33
C GLU A 385 -17.15 21.73 -17.92
N MET A 386 -18.21 20.96 -17.69
CA MET A 386 -18.54 20.44 -16.36
C MET A 386 -18.02 19.02 -16.10
N ASN A 387 -18.01 18.17 -17.13
CA ASN A 387 -17.60 16.77 -17.01
C ASN A 387 -18.27 16.06 -15.80
N GLY A 388 -17.50 15.44 -14.91
CA GLY A 388 -18.02 14.77 -13.71
C GLY A 388 -18.78 15.70 -12.76
N GLY A 389 -18.50 17.00 -12.76
CA GLY A 389 -19.23 18.00 -11.99
C GLY A 389 -20.70 18.15 -12.44
N LEU A 390 -21.00 17.83 -13.71
CA LEU A 390 -22.39 17.77 -14.20
C LEU A 390 -23.21 16.77 -13.39
N VAL A 391 -22.64 15.60 -13.13
CA VAL A 391 -23.29 14.54 -12.33
C VAL A 391 -23.54 14.99 -10.90
N ASP A 392 -22.55 15.68 -10.28
CA ASP A 392 -22.70 16.18 -8.92
C ASP A 392 -23.86 17.18 -8.81
N THR A 393 -23.87 18.15 -9.72
CA THR A 393 -24.93 19.18 -9.72
C THR A 393 -26.31 18.58 -10.08
N MET A 394 -26.35 17.66 -11.05
CA MET A 394 -27.55 16.92 -11.41
C MET A 394 -28.17 16.20 -10.21
N LEU A 395 -27.35 15.47 -9.44
CA LEU A 395 -27.79 14.69 -8.28
C LEU A 395 -28.26 15.58 -7.13
N VAL A 396 -27.58 16.71 -6.87
CA VAL A 396 -28.01 17.69 -5.86
C VAL A 396 -29.33 18.27 -6.21
N ASN A 397 -29.51 18.77 -7.46
CA ASN A 397 -30.75 19.35 -7.93
C ASN A 397 -31.89 18.32 -8.01
N ALA A 398 -31.57 17.05 -8.36
CA ALA A 398 -32.56 15.98 -8.38
C ALA A 398 -33.11 15.68 -6.99
N ARG A 399 -32.28 15.77 -5.95
CA ARG A 399 -32.74 15.67 -4.57
C ARG A 399 -33.66 16.80 -4.19
N GLU A 400 -33.32 18.02 -4.56
CA GLU A 400 -34.24 19.19 -4.34
C GLU A 400 -35.59 18.99 -5.09
N SER A 401 -35.55 18.44 -6.30
CA SER A 401 -36.77 18.11 -7.05
C SER A 401 -37.60 17.03 -6.36
N LEU A 402 -36.96 15.98 -5.82
CA LEU A 402 -37.64 14.97 -5.02
C LEU A 402 -38.29 15.59 -3.78
N ASP A 403 -37.61 16.47 -3.05
CA ASP A 403 -38.14 17.16 -1.87
C ASP A 403 -39.36 18.04 -2.21
N LEU A 404 -39.36 18.67 -3.39
CA LEU A 404 -40.52 19.49 -3.89
C LEU A 404 -41.71 18.63 -4.33
N ARG A 405 -41.46 17.40 -4.81
CA ARG A 405 -42.52 16.49 -5.27
C ARG A 405 -43.23 15.80 -4.11
N LEU A 406 -42.56 15.62 -3.00
CA LEU A 406 -43.08 14.90 -1.82
C LEU A 406 -44.05 15.77 -1.01
N ASN A 407 -45.12 15.16 -0.52
CA ASN A 407 -45.98 15.78 0.47
C ASN A 407 -45.43 15.55 1.88
N PHE A 408 -45.62 16.52 2.76
CA PHE A 408 -45.19 16.42 4.18
C PHE A 408 -45.82 15.24 4.92
N ASP A 409 -46.95 14.72 4.44
CA ASP A 409 -47.66 13.57 5.04
C ASP A 409 -47.18 12.21 4.46
N CYS A 410 -46.14 12.20 3.59
CA CYS A 410 -45.61 10.98 3.02
C CYS A 410 -44.96 10.13 4.09
N ILE A 411 -45.44 8.87 4.26
CA ILE A 411 -44.95 7.91 5.26
C ILE A 411 -44.16 6.76 4.57
N ASP A 412 -44.23 6.70 3.26
CA ASP A 412 -43.51 5.66 2.49
C ASP A 412 -42.02 5.96 2.49
N THR A 413 -41.27 5.09 3.21
CA THR A 413 -39.82 5.22 3.34
C THR A 413 -39.09 5.04 2.02
N ASP A 414 -39.63 4.26 1.09
CA ASP A 414 -39.00 4.05 -0.21
C ASP A 414 -39.26 5.25 -1.14
N GLU A 415 -40.45 5.82 -1.09
CA GLU A 415 -40.75 7.07 -1.85
C GLU A 415 -39.90 8.24 -1.35
N LEU A 416 -39.71 8.37 -0.03
CA LEU A 416 -38.93 9.46 0.59
C LEU A 416 -37.44 9.47 0.20
N ARG A 417 -36.89 8.37 -0.26
CA ARG A 417 -35.47 8.22 -0.58
C ARG A 417 -35.14 7.87 -2.04
N THR A 418 -36.19 7.70 -2.88
CA THR A 418 -36.03 7.23 -4.26
C THR A 418 -36.05 8.36 -5.25
N ILE A 419 -34.94 8.63 -5.89
CA ILE A 419 -34.79 9.61 -6.98
C ILE A 419 -35.23 8.94 -8.26
N THR A 420 -36.21 9.58 -8.97
CA THR A 420 -36.75 9.13 -10.25
C THR A 420 -36.03 9.75 -11.43
N LEU A 421 -36.31 9.26 -12.63
CA LEU A 421 -35.79 9.85 -13.87
C LEU A 421 -36.31 11.30 -14.08
N GLU A 422 -37.54 11.59 -13.64
CA GLU A 422 -38.12 12.91 -13.69
C GLU A 422 -37.41 13.91 -12.77
N ASP A 423 -37.03 13.46 -11.57
CA ASP A 423 -36.23 14.27 -10.65
C ASP A 423 -34.84 14.59 -11.23
N LEU A 424 -34.21 13.62 -11.91
CA LEU A 424 -32.92 13.82 -12.60
C LEU A 424 -33.09 14.80 -13.79
N GLN A 425 -34.21 14.72 -14.53
CA GLN A 425 -34.53 15.63 -15.64
C GLN A 425 -34.73 17.06 -15.15
N ALA A 426 -35.48 17.22 -14.07
CA ALA A 426 -35.69 18.54 -13.47
C ALA A 426 -34.36 19.14 -12.99
N GLY A 427 -33.50 18.30 -12.39
CA GLY A 427 -32.17 18.71 -11.92
C GLY A 427 -31.26 19.20 -13.06
N LEU A 428 -31.33 18.60 -14.25
CA LEU A 428 -30.60 19.07 -15.44
C LEU A 428 -31.14 20.36 -16.02
N ARG A 429 -32.45 20.51 -16.06
CA ARG A 429 -33.09 21.72 -16.61
C ARG A 429 -32.77 22.99 -15.83
N ILE A 430 -32.53 22.88 -14.53
CA ILE A 430 -32.05 24.01 -13.71
C ILE A 430 -30.66 24.49 -14.18
N LEU A 431 -29.82 23.60 -14.70
CA LEU A 431 -28.48 23.93 -15.23
C LEU A 431 -28.52 24.62 -16.60
N SER A 432 -29.63 24.50 -17.31
CA SER A 432 -29.81 25.05 -18.67
C SER A 432 -30.43 26.45 -18.70
N GLN A 433 -30.85 26.95 -17.52
CA GLN A 433 -31.30 28.31 -17.29
C GLN A 433 -30.16 29.22 -16.85
#